data_902b7e1bf14d51b861fbf5b8082ff3ae
#
_entry.id   902b7e1bf14d51b861fbf5b8082ff3ae
#
_cell.length_a   1.000
_cell.length_b   1.000
_cell.length_c   1.000
_cell.angle_alpha   90.00
_cell.angle_beta   90.00
_cell.angle_gamma   90.00
#
_symmetry.space_group_name_H-M   'P 1'
#
loop_
_entity.id
_entity.type
_entity.pdbx_description
1 polymer ?
#
loop_
_entity_poly.entity_id
_entity_poly.type
_entity_poly.pdbx_seq_one_letter_code
_entity_poly.pdbx_strand_id
1 'polypeptide(L)'
;MNLRKYAQGKPCRIRLPGCDGGGETTVLAHYRSTRFCGIAQKPIDLLGAHACANCHDIADGRQNLSGWSRDEIRMAHMQGVMETIDSLYREGWI
;
A
#
# COMPACT_ATOMS: atom_id res chain seq x y z
N MET A 1 -11.30 -15.00 0.44
CA MET A 1 -10.40 -14.35 1.39
C MET A 1 -10.61 -12.85 1.41
N ASN A 2 -10.60 -12.23 2.59
CA ASN A 2 -10.72 -10.78 2.70
C ASN A 2 -9.32 -10.17 2.79
N LEU A 3 -8.83 -9.60 1.69
CA LEU A 3 -7.47 -9.05 1.62
C LEU A 3 -7.25 -7.85 2.53
N ARG A 4 -8.30 -7.05 2.77
CA ARG A 4 -8.20 -5.91 3.67
C ARG A 4 -8.02 -6.36 5.12
N LYS A 5 -8.74 -7.38 5.53
CA LYS A 5 -8.60 -7.94 6.87
C LYS A 5 -7.27 -8.67 7.03
N TYR A 6 -6.82 -9.35 5.98
CA TYR A 6 -5.54 -10.05 5.98
C TYR A 6 -4.36 -9.10 6.16
N ALA A 7 -4.48 -7.84 5.69
CA ALA A 7 -3.41 -6.85 5.84
C ALA A 7 -3.11 -6.50 7.30
N GLN A 8 -4.09 -6.64 8.19
CA GLN A 8 -3.90 -6.28 9.60
C GLN A 8 -2.80 -7.14 10.22
N GLY A 9 -1.86 -6.48 10.87
CA GLY A 9 -0.73 -7.15 11.52
C GLY A 9 0.44 -7.49 10.61
N LYS A 10 0.34 -7.24 9.31
CA LYS A 10 1.42 -7.52 8.37
C LYS A 10 2.45 -6.39 8.35
N PRO A 11 3.72 -6.68 8.05
CA PRO A 11 4.72 -5.61 7.93
C PRO A 11 4.37 -4.67 6.79
N CYS A 12 4.73 -3.38 6.96
CA CYS A 12 4.58 -2.40 5.90
C CYS A 12 5.47 -2.74 4.71
N ARG A 13 4.92 -2.69 3.50
CA ARG A 13 5.66 -3.00 2.28
C ARG A 13 6.05 -1.76 1.47
N ILE A 14 5.61 -0.56 1.88
CA ILE A 14 5.98 0.68 1.19
C ILE A 14 7.29 1.26 1.76
N ARG A 15 7.44 1.29 3.06
CA ARG A 15 8.69 1.63 3.78
C ARG A 15 9.23 3.01 3.44
N LEU A 16 8.36 4.02 3.41
CA LEU A 16 8.77 5.40 3.26
C LEU A 16 9.37 5.94 4.58
N PRO A 17 10.13 7.05 4.54
CA PRO A 17 10.59 7.68 5.78
C PRO A 17 9.45 7.89 6.77
N GLY A 18 9.70 7.57 8.03
CA GLY A 18 8.69 7.60 9.09
C GLY A 18 7.87 6.32 9.20
N CYS A 19 8.16 5.31 8.39
CA CYS A 19 7.49 4.02 8.43
C CYS A 19 7.64 3.37 9.81
N ASP A 20 6.54 2.92 10.42
CA ASP A 20 6.63 2.20 11.69
C ASP A 20 6.93 0.71 11.52
N GLY A 21 6.63 0.14 10.37
CA GLY A 21 7.02 -1.22 9.97
C GLY A 21 6.46 -2.38 10.81
N GLY A 22 5.93 -2.11 11.97
CA GLY A 22 5.62 -3.14 12.97
C GLY A 22 4.31 -3.88 12.79
N GLY A 23 3.46 -3.43 11.91
CA GLY A 23 2.18 -4.09 11.63
C GLY A 23 1.00 -3.58 12.44
N GLU A 24 1.21 -2.79 13.48
CA GLU A 24 0.11 -2.33 14.36
C GLU A 24 -0.92 -1.47 13.63
N THR A 25 -0.47 -0.67 12.67
CA THR A 25 -1.35 0.25 11.94
C THR A 25 -1.54 -0.17 10.48
N THR A 26 -1.07 -1.35 10.11
CA THR A 26 -1.06 -1.77 8.71
C THR A 26 -2.47 -1.99 8.17
N VAL A 27 -2.71 -1.40 7.00
CA VAL A 27 -3.94 -1.54 6.24
C VAL A 27 -3.60 -1.88 4.79
N LEU A 28 -4.62 -2.16 3.99
CA LEU A 28 -4.45 -2.36 2.55
C LEU A 28 -4.57 -1.01 1.85
N ALA A 29 -3.44 -0.47 1.40
CA ALA A 29 -3.38 0.82 0.72
C ALA A 29 -3.53 0.62 -0.78
N HIS A 30 -4.73 0.92 -1.31
CA HIS A 30 -5.03 0.74 -2.73
C HIS A 30 -4.20 1.69 -3.59
N TYR A 31 -3.63 1.15 -4.68
CA TYR A 31 -2.90 1.95 -5.67
C TYR A 31 -3.92 2.55 -6.64
N ARG A 32 -4.30 3.79 -6.39
CA ARG A 32 -5.33 4.47 -7.19
C ARG A 32 -4.75 4.97 -8.51
N SER A 33 -5.37 4.55 -9.59
CA SER A 33 -5.02 4.98 -10.94
C SER A 33 -6.29 4.99 -11.77
N THR A 34 -6.46 6.03 -12.59
CA THR A 34 -7.61 6.12 -13.50
C THR A 34 -7.64 4.98 -14.52
N ARG A 35 -6.54 4.25 -14.67
CA ARG A 35 -6.51 3.07 -15.52
C ARG A 35 -7.30 1.90 -14.96
N PHE A 36 -7.46 1.84 -13.62
CA PHE A 36 -8.01 0.67 -12.93
C PHE A 36 -9.25 0.98 -12.11
N CYS A 37 -9.62 2.25 -11.99
CA CYS A 37 -10.81 2.65 -11.23
C CYS A 37 -11.32 3.99 -11.72
N GLY A 38 -12.60 4.25 -11.46
CA GLY A 38 -13.22 5.54 -11.75
C GLY A 38 -12.87 6.57 -10.69
N ILE A 39 -13.32 7.80 -10.92
CA ILE A 39 -13.16 8.90 -9.95
C ILE A 39 -13.92 8.52 -8.68
N ALA A 40 -13.28 8.70 -7.53
CA ALA A 40 -13.82 8.38 -6.21
C ALA A 40 -14.13 6.89 -5.99
N GLN A 41 -13.64 6.01 -6.86
CA GLN A 41 -13.78 4.56 -6.70
C GLN A 41 -12.44 3.95 -6.35
N LYS A 42 -12.48 2.87 -5.56
CA LYS A 42 -11.28 2.10 -5.25
C LYS A 42 -11.04 1.06 -6.34
N PRO A 43 -9.78 0.77 -6.69
CA PRO A 43 -9.47 -0.38 -7.53
C PRO A 43 -9.73 -1.67 -6.75
N ILE A 44 -9.58 -2.80 -7.43
CA ILE A 44 -9.72 -4.11 -6.78
C ILE A 44 -8.70 -4.25 -5.64
N ASP A 45 -9.03 -5.04 -4.63
CA ASP A 45 -8.18 -5.20 -3.45
C ASP A 45 -6.80 -5.76 -3.76
N LEU A 46 -6.66 -6.54 -4.83
CA LEU A 46 -5.37 -7.09 -5.22
C LEU A 46 -4.37 -5.99 -5.63
N LEU A 47 -4.85 -4.80 -6.01
CA LEU A 47 -4.01 -3.66 -6.34
C LEU A 47 -3.78 -2.78 -5.11
N GLY A 48 -3.46 -3.42 -3.99
CA GLY A 48 -3.16 -2.74 -2.75
C GLY A 48 -1.86 -3.24 -2.14
N ALA A 49 -1.21 -2.38 -1.36
CA ALA A 49 0.00 -2.69 -0.62
C ALA A 49 -0.30 -2.73 0.87
N HIS A 50 0.33 -3.66 1.59
CA HIS A 50 0.32 -3.60 3.04
C HIS A 50 1.12 -2.36 3.47
N ALA A 51 0.49 -1.43 4.16
CA ALA A 51 1.09 -0.15 4.50
C ALA A 51 0.71 0.29 5.90
N CYS A 52 1.70 0.76 6.67
CA CYS A 52 1.43 1.37 7.97
C CYS A 52 0.70 2.71 7.78
N ALA A 53 0.15 3.26 8.84
CA ALA A 53 -0.61 4.52 8.78
C ALA A 53 0.21 5.65 8.16
N ASN A 54 1.49 5.78 8.53
CA ASN A 54 2.38 6.81 8.01
C ASN A 54 2.53 6.69 6.48
N CYS A 55 2.87 5.51 5.99
CA CYS A 55 3.08 5.29 4.55
C CYS A 55 1.78 5.38 3.77
N HIS A 56 0.66 4.93 4.35
CA HIS A 56 -0.66 5.06 3.74
C HIS A 56 -1.04 6.52 3.55
N ASP A 57 -0.82 7.36 4.57
CA ASP A 57 -1.13 8.78 4.47
C ASP A 57 -0.27 9.50 3.43
N ILE A 58 1.01 9.15 3.35
CA ILE A 58 1.90 9.71 2.33
C ILE A 58 1.47 9.25 0.94
N ALA A 59 1.19 7.98 0.76
CA ALA A 59 0.78 7.42 -0.53
C ALA A 59 -0.54 8.04 -1.03
N ASP A 60 -1.48 8.28 -0.13
CA ASP A 60 -2.76 8.90 -0.46
C ASP A 60 -2.69 10.42 -0.61
N GLY A 61 -1.55 11.04 -0.33
CA GLY A 61 -1.37 12.48 -0.44
C GLY A 61 -1.92 13.28 0.74
N ARG A 62 -2.31 12.62 1.84
CA ARG A 62 -2.78 13.30 3.05
C ARG A 62 -1.64 13.86 3.89
N GLN A 63 -0.43 13.36 3.67
CA GLN A 63 0.77 13.83 4.36
C GLN A 63 1.85 14.07 3.33
N ASN A 64 2.51 15.22 3.41
CA ASN A 64 3.63 15.55 2.52
C ASN A 64 4.91 14.88 3.05
N LEU A 65 5.78 14.51 2.12
CA LEU A 65 7.09 13.96 2.45
C LEU A 65 8.15 14.85 1.81
N SER A 66 8.86 15.63 2.65
CA SER A 66 9.87 16.55 2.19
C SER A 66 11.00 15.84 1.46
N GLY A 67 11.40 16.37 0.31
CA GLY A 67 12.48 15.80 -0.49
C GLY A 67 12.09 14.66 -1.42
N TRP A 68 10.80 14.29 -1.46
CA TRP A 68 10.30 13.22 -2.32
C TRP A 68 9.27 13.78 -3.31
N SER A 69 9.41 13.40 -4.58
CA SER A 69 8.40 13.72 -5.59
C SER A 69 7.22 12.78 -5.49
N ARG A 70 6.07 13.18 -6.08
CA ARG A 70 4.92 12.27 -6.17
C ARG A 70 5.26 11.01 -6.94
N ASP A 71 6.08 11.12 -8.00
CA ASP A 71 6.47 9.94 -8.78
C ASP A 71 7.29 8.97 -7.95
N GLU A 72 8.21 9.47 -7.14
CA GLU A 72 8.99 8.62 -6.24
C GLU A 72 8.10 7.89 -5.23
N ILE A 73 7.13 8.62 -4.66
CA ILE A 73 6.18 8.04 -3.71
C ILE A 73 5.31 6.98 -4.40
N ARG A 74 4.82 7.28 -5.60
CA ARG A 74 4.01 6.33 -6.36
C ARG A 74 4.79 5.08 -6.73
N MET A 75 6.07 5.23 -7.06
CA MET A 75 6.93 4.07 -7.35
C MET A 75 7.10 3.19 -6.11
N ALA A 76 7.34 3.80 -4.95
CA ALA A 76 7.45 3.04 -3.70
C ALA A 76 6.13 2.31 -3.39
N HIS A 77 4.99 2.95 -3.63
CA HIS A 77 3.69 2.34 -3.45
C HIS A 77 3.49 1.16 -4.40
N MET A 78 3.84 1.34 -5.68
CA MET A 78 3.73 0.27 -6.68
C MET A 78 4.61 -0.93 -6.32
N GLN A 79 5.84 -0.68 -5.87
CA GLN A 79 6.73 -1.74 -5.41
C GLN A 79 6.12 -2.48 -4.21
N GLY A 80 5.48 -1.72 -3.31
CA GLY A 80 4.77 -2.32 -2.17
C GLY A 80 3.61 -3.23 -2.60
N VAL A 81 2.89 -2.83 -3.65
CA VAL A 81 1.83 -3.67 -4.22
C VAL A 81 2.41 -4.97 -4.75
N MET A 82 3.51 -4.89 -5.51
CA MET A 82 4.15 -6.09 -6.06
C MET A 82 4.67 -7.02 -4.97
N GLU A 83 5.29 -6.47 -3.92
CA GLU A 83 5.74 -7.28 -2.78
C GLU A 83 4.57 -7.95 -2.06
N THR A 84 3.47 -7.22 -1.90
CA THR A 84 2.28 -7.78 -1.27
C THR A 84 1.71 -8.94 -2.08
N ILE A 85 1.60 -8.77 -3.40
CA ILE A 85 1.15 -9.85 -4.30
C ILE A 85 2.09 -11.04 -4.21
N ASP A 86 3.39 -10.79 -4.27
CA ASP A 86 4.38 -11.87 -4.18
C ASP A 86 4.25 -12.65 -2.88
N SER A 87 4.06 -11.96 -1.76
CA SER A 87 3.89 -12.65 -0.47
C SER A 87 2.59 -13.47 -0.42
N LEU A 88 1.51 -12.95 -0.99
CA LEU A 88 0.24 -13.68 -1.06
C LEU A 88 0.38 -14.96 -1.89
N TYR A 89 1.10 -14.88 -3.00
CA TYR A 89 1.35 -16.04 -3.85
C TYR A 89 2.18 -17.09 -3.12
N ARG A 90 3.27 -16.66 -2.48
CA ARG A 90 4.18 -17.59 -1.76
C ARG A 90 3.50 -18.26 -0.58
N GLU A 91 2.53 -17.59 0.04
CA GLU A 91 1.75 -18.14 1.16
C GLU A 91 0.58 -18.99 0.68
N GLY A 92 0.36 -19.09 -0.62
CA GLY A 92 -0.67 -19.96 -1.18
C GLY A 92 -2.07 -19.36 -1.22
N TRP A 93 -2.20 -18.02 -1.05
CA TRP A 93 -3.50 -17.37 -1.06
C TRP A 93 -4.01 -17.02 -2.45
N ILE A 94 -3.10 -16.91 -3.41
CA ILE A 94 -3.47 -16.62 -4.80
C ILE A 94 -2.67 -17.49 -5.77
#